data_79a9764fac112ea3dbf22d7aeedcdd9f
#
_entry.id   79a9764fac112ea3dbf22d7aeedcdd9f
#
_cell.length_a   1.000
_cell.length_b   1.000
_cell.length_c   1.000
_cell.angle_alpha   90.00
_cell.angle_beta   90.00
_cell.angle_gamma   90.00
#
_symmetry.space_group_name_H-M   'P 1'
#
loop_
_entity.id
_entity.type
_entity.pdbx_description
1 polymer ?
#
loop_
_entity_poly.entity_id
_entity_poly.type
_entity_poly.pdbx_seq_one_letter_code
_entity_poly.pdbx_strand_id
1 'polypeptide(L)'
;MKTNQFFKNEALTALRGNWGKAVIVTLVYVLIAAAISGPSAYSGVKMTEFTRENVSGTRSVSQMASLIQSPEYMALQRHANGTSGVTTLLEIFLLLPFGIGFANAFRRLLVAKENNLMYNTVHIAFSNYWHKVRGALLMVIFIALWSLLFLIPGIVKAYS
;
A
#
# COMPACT_ATOMS: atom_id res chain seq x y z
N MET A 1 -4.24 34.00 -3.62
CA MET A 1 -3.92 32.56 -3.59
C MET A 1 -2.49 32.38 -3.12
N LYS A 2 -2.20 31.48 -2.16
CA LYS A 2 -0.84 31.15 -1.74
C LYS A 2 -0.17 30.33 -2.85
N THR A 3 1.00 30.73 -3.30
CA THR A 3 1.75 30.05 -4.37
C THR A 3 2.42 28.75 -3.87
N ASN A 4 2.73 27.81 -4.77
CA ASN A 4 3.46 26.57 -4.43
C ASN A 4 4.79 26.85 -3.72
N GLN A 5 5.46 27.95 -4.05
CA GLN A 5 6.68 28.38 -3.38
C GLN A 5 6.47 28.75 -1.91
N PHE A 6 5.33 29.35 -1.58
CA PHE A 6 4.97 29.64 -0.19
C PHE A 6 4.91 28.36 0.64
N PHE A 7 4.17 27.33 0.17
CA PHE A 7 4.06 26.06 0.88
C PHE A 7 5.40 25.32 0.98
N LYS A 8 6.23 25.37 -0.06
CA LYS A 8 7.56 24.78 -0.04
C LYS A 8 8.45 25.45 1.02
N ASN A 9 8.47 26.78 1.08
CA ASN A 9 9.27 27.53 2.04
C ASN A 9 8.77 27.30 3.49
N GLU A 10 7.47 27.21 3.70
CA GLU A 10 6.88 26.91 5.00
C GLU A 10 7.27 25.50 5.48
N ALA A 11 7.21 24.52 4.58
CA ALA A 11 7.65 23.14 4.87
C ALA A 11 9.15 23.06 5.19
N LEU A 12 10.00 23.74 4.41
CA LEU A 12 11.45 23.81 4.67
C LEU A 12 11.76 24.48 6.00
N THR A 13 11.02 25.53 6.35
CA THR A 13 11.18 26.24 7.63
C THR A 13 10.78 25.36 8.81
N ALA A 14 9.68 24.61 8.70
CA ALA A 14 9.24 23.68 9.74
C ALA A 14 10.21 22.51 9.95
N LEU A 15 10.86 22.03 8.87
CA LEU A 15 11.88 20.99 8.93
C LEU A 15 13.22 21.49 9.46
N ARG A 16 13.45 22.81 9.49
CA ARG A 16 14.71 23.40 9.94
C ARG A 16 14.95 23.04 11.43
N GLY A 17 16.03 22.30 11.72
CA GLY A 17 16.35 21.77 13.05
C GLY A 17 15.68 20.41 13.36
N ASN A 18 14.76 19.91 12.54
CA ASN A 18 14.07 18.64 12.74
C ASN A 18 14.35 17.61 11.62
N TRP A 19 15.25 17.88 10.71
CA TRP A 19 15.60 17.01 9.58
C TRP A 19 15.97 15.59 10.02
N GLY A 20 16.85 15.46 11.01
CA GLY A 20 17.25 14.14 11.51
C GLY A 20 16.06 13.34 12.05
N LYS A 21 15.17 13.95 12.81
CA LYS A 21 13.97 13.29 13.35
C LYS A 21 13.01 12.91 12.22
N ALA A 22 12.80 13.78 11.23
CA ALA A 22 11.95 13.51 10.09
C ALA A 22 12.48 12.34 9.25
N VAL A 23 13.78 12.30 8.97
CA VAL A 23 14.43 11.21 8.24
C VAL A 23 14.30 9.89 9.01
N ILE A 24 14.59 9.87 10.31
CA ILE A 24 14.47 8.65 11.12
C ILE A 24 13.04 8.12 11.12
N VAL A 25 12.05 8.97 11.35
CA VAL A 25 10.64 8.55 11.38
C VAL A 25 10.19 8.02 10.02
N THR A 26 10.61 8.67 8.93
CA THR A 26 10.34 8.22 7.56
C THR A 26 11.01 6.89 7.28
N LEU A 27 12.27 6.71 7.67
CA LEU A 27 13.02 5.48 7.49
C LEU A 27 12.36 4.32 8.25
N VAL A 28 11.97 4.53 9.50
CA VAL A 28 11.25 3.53 10.30
C VAL A 28 9.93 3.17 9.62
N TYR A 29 9.17 4.15 9.12
CA TYR A 29 7.93 3.87 8.38
C TYR A 29 8.18 3.03 7.13
N VAL A 30 9.18 3.39 6.33
CA VAL A 30 9.54 2.66 5.10
C VAL A 30 10.01 1.24 5.41
N LEU A 31 10.80 1.04 6.46
CA LEU A 31 11.25 -0.28 6.89
C LEU A 31 10.08 -1.17 7.32
N ILE A 32 9.14 -0.63 8.10
CA ILE A 32 7.92 -1.37 8.49
C ILE A 32 7.09 -1.72 7.26
N ALA A 33 6.89 -0.76 6.36
CA ALA A 33 6.16 -0.97 5.12
C ALA A 33 6.84 -2.05 4.25
N ALA A 34 8.15 -1.99 4.06
CA ALA A 34 8.92 -2.97 3.32
C ALA A 34 8.88 -4.38 3.96
N ALA A 35 8.92 -4.46 5.29
CA ALA A 35 8.81 -5.74 5.99
C ALA A 35 7.42 -6.39 5.80
N ILE A 36 6.37 -5.59 5.77
CA ILE A 36 4.99 -6.07 5.58
C ILE A 36 4.74 -6.44 4.11
N SER A 37 5.10 -5.56 3.16
CA SER A 37 4.78 -5.73 1.73
C SER A 37 5.84 -6.56 0.98
N GLY A 38 7.04 -6.72 1.54
CA GLY A 38 8.16 -7.43 0.90
C GLY A 38 7.84 -8.85 0.45
N PRO A 39 7.23 -9.70 1.28
CA PRO A 39 6.90 -11.07 0.90
C PRO A 39 5.94 -11.16 -0.29
N SER A 40 4.92 -10.29 -0.36
CA SER A 40 3.99 -10.24 -1.49
C SER A 40 4.64 -9.68 -2.74
N ALA A 41 5.49 -8.65 -2.62
CA ALA A 41 6.27 -8.11 -3.72
C ALA A 41 7.22 -9.16 -4.31
N TYR A 42 7.94 -9.91 -3.46
CA TYR A 42 8.81 -11.00 -3.89
C TYR A 42 8.03 -12.09 -4.66
N SER A 43 6.87 -12.50 -4.14
CA SER A 43 6.01 -13.47 -4.81
C SER A 43 5.52 -12.96 -6.17
N GLY A 44 5.19 -11.68 -6.27
CA GLY A 44 4.81 -11.02 -7.52
C GLY A 44 5.94 -11.01 -8.55
N VAL A 45 7.18 -10.73 -8.13
CA VAL A 45 8.37 -10.78 -9.01
C VAL A 45 8.57 -12.20 -9.53
N LYS A 46 8.54 -13.21 -8.67
CA LYS A 46 8.68 -14.62 -9.08
C LYS A 46 7.60 -15.05 -10.07
N MET A 47 6.37 -14.65 -9.86
CA MET A 47 5.29 -14.92 -10.79
C MET A 47 5.50 -14.25 -12.15
N THR A 48 6.01 -13.02 -12.15
CA THR A 48 6.32 -12.27 -13.37
C THR A 48 7.49 -12.91 -14.13
N GLU A 49 8.56 -13.33 -13.44
CA GLU A 49 9.69 -14.06 -14.02
C GLU A 49 9.21 -15.36 -14.68
N PHE A 50 8.44 -16.17 -13.95
CA PHE A 50 7.88 -17.42 -14.48
C PHE A 50 7.04 -17.17 -15.74
N THR A 51 6.17 -16.15 -15.70
CA THR A 51 5.33 -15.79 -16.84
C THR A 51 6.20 -15.34 -18.02
N ARG A 52 7.20 -14.52 -17.79
CA ARG A 52 8.11 -14.05 -18.84
C ARG A 52 8.89 -15.18 -19.50
N GLU A 53 9.40 -16.12 -18.72
CA GLU A 53 10.21 -17.24 -19.23
C GLU A 53 9.36 -18.24 -20.02
N ASN A 54 8.18 -18.56 -19.53
CA ASN A 54 7.36 -19.63 -20.09
C ASN A 54 6.32 -19.14 -21.10
N VAL A 55 5.79 -17.93 -20.95
CA VAL A 55 4.71 -17.41 -21.84
C VAL A 55 5.27 -16.71 -23.07
N SER A 56 6.47 -16.11 -22.99
CA SER A 56 7.10 -15.45 -24.16
C SER A 56 7.34 -16.37 -25.36
N GLY A 57 7.44 -17.68 -25.15
CA GLY A 57 7.57 -18.71 -26.17
C GLY A 57 6.26 -19.39 -26.58
N THR A 58 5.16 -19.11 -25.90
CA THR A 58 3.89 -19.85 -26.08
C THR A 58 3.06 -19.25 -27.21
N ARG A 59 2.85 -20.02 -28.29
CA ARG A 59 2.11 -19.58 -29.50
C ARG A 59 0.69 -20.12 -29.61
N SER A 60 0.30 -21.05 -28.74
CA SER A 60 -1.03 -21.68 -28.80
C SER A 60 -1.78 -21.63 -27.47
N VAL A 61 -3.13 -21.57 -27.56
CA VAL A 61 -4.02 -21.59 -26.40
C VAL A 61 -3.88 -22.87 -25.58
N SER A 62 -3.61 -24.00 -26.24
CA SER A 62 -3.41 -25.30 -25.56
C SER A 62 -2.12 -25.32 -24.71
N GLN A 63 -1.04 -24.74 -25.21
CA GLN A 63 0.21 -24.58 -24.46
C GLN A 63 0.04 -23.65 -23.26
N MET A 64 -0.73 -22.55 -23.43
CA MET A 64 -1.05 -21.66 -22.31
C MET A 64 -1.87 -22.39 -21.24
N ALA A 65 -2.86 -23.17 -21.63
CA ALA A 65 -3.68 -23.95 -20.70
C ALA A 65 -2.85 -24.97 -19.92
N SER A 66 -1.90 -25.66 -20.56
CA SER A 66 -1.00 -26.60 -19.90
C SER A 66 -0.05 -25.92 -18.91
N LEU A 67 0.44 -24.73 -19.23
CA LEU A 67 1.26 -23.93 -18.30
C LEU A 67 0.50 -23.51 -17.05
N ILE A 68 -0.73 -23.02 -17.21
CA ILE A 68 -1.60 -22.59 -16.09
C ILE A 68 -1.95 -23.79 -15.20
N GLN A 69 -2.03 -25.00 -15.75
CA GLN A 69 -2.28 -26.23 -15.01
C GLN A 69 -1.02 -26.89 -14.48
N SER A 70 0.15 -26.34 -14.76
CA SER A 70 1.41 -26.92 -14.25
C SER A 70 1.47 -26.84 -12.72
N PRO A 71 2.02 -27.87 -12.06
CA PRO A 71 2.17 -27.88 -10.61
C PRO A 71 2.98 -26.67 -10.10
N GLU A 72 3.96 -26.23 -10.87
CA GLU A 72 4.83 -25.11 -10.55
C GLU A 72 4.04 -23.78 -10.57
N TYR A 73 3.27 -23.54 -11.62
CA TYR A 73 2.40 -22.35 -11.69
C TYR A 73 1.39 -22.32 -10.54
N MET A 74 0.72 -23.44 -10.27
CA MET A 74 -0.24 -23.53 -9.18
C MET A 74 0.40 -23.32 -7.80
N ALA A 75 1.63 -23.80 -7.59
CA ALA A 75 2.37 -23.58 -6.35
C ALA A 75 2.73 -22.09 -6.17
N LEU A 76 3.25 -21.43 -7.22
CA LEU A 76 3.54 -20.01 -7.22
C LEU A 76 2.28 -19.17 -6.98
N GLN A 77 1.18 -19.52 -7.62
CA GLN A 77 -0.10 -18.82 -7.46
C GLN A 77 -0.67 -18.96 -6.05
N ARG A 78 -0.61 -20.17 -5.47
CA ARG A 78 -1.03 -20.38 -4.06
C ARG A 78 -0.18 -19.56 -3.10
N HIS A 79 1.13 -19.54 -3.31
CA HIS A 79 2.04 -18.76 -2.49
C HIS A 79 1.77 -17.26 -2.62
N ALA A 80 1.61 -16.77 -3.85
CA ALA A 80 1.31 -15.36 -4.13
C ALA A 80 -0.04 -14.95 -3.51
N ASN A 81 -1.07 -15.76 -3.64
CA ASN A 81 -2.39 -15.47 -3.05
C ASN A 81 -2.35 -15.50 -1.52
N GLY A 82 -1.66 -16.48 -0.93
CA GLY A 82 -1.52 -16.58 0.52
C GLY A 82 -0.75 -15.40 1.12
N THR A 83 0.40 -15.05 0.54
CA THR A 83 1.20 -13.91 0.99
C THR A 83 0.44 -12.59 0.77
N SER A 84 -0.24 -12.42 -0.37
CA SER A 84 -1.03 -11.23 -0.67
C SER A 84 -2.17 -11.03 0.34
N GLY A 85 -2.92 -12.09 0.69
CA GLY A 85 -4.00 -12.00 1.66
C GLY A 85 -3.52 -11.58 3.05
N VAL A 86 -2.47 -12.21 3.55
CA VAL A 86 -1.86 -11.86 4.85
C VAL A 86 -1.32 -10.44 4.83
N THR A 87 -0.61 -10.06 3.76
CA THR A 87 -0.07 -8.70 3.60
C THR A 87 -1.18 -7.66 3.62
N THR A 88 -2.26 -7.89 2.88
CA THR A 88 -3.41 -6.95 2.84
C THR A 88 -4.03 -6.76 4.23
N LEU A 89 -4.18 -7.84 5.01
CA LEU A 89 -4.67 -7.73 6.38
C LEU A 89 -3.71 -6.91 7.25
N LEU A 90 -2.40 -7.17 7.17
CA LEU A 90 -1.39 -6.42 7.91
C LEU A 90 -1.36 -4.94 7.47
N GLU A 91 -1.53 -4.65 6.19
CA GLU A 91 -1.61 -3.29 5.68
C GLU A 91 -2.83 -2.54 6.26
N ILE A 92 -4.01 -3.15 6.25
CA ILE A 92 -5.22 -2.54 6.79
C ILE A 92 -5.11 -2.33 8.31
N PHE A 93 -4.66 -3.36 9.04
CA PHE A 93 -4.65 -3.31 10.49
C PHE A 93 -3.44 -2.60 11.09
N LEU A 94 -2.29 -2.62 10.46
CA LEU A 94 -1.05 -2.06 11.00
C LEU A 94 -0.57 -0.84 10.21
N LEU A 95 -0.37 -0.99 8.91
CA LEU A 95 0.28 0.03 8.10
C LEU A 95 -0.61 1.27 7.91
N LEU A 96 -1.91 1.07 7.74
CA LEU A 96 -2.84 2.18 7.50
C LEU A 96 -3.01 3.09 8.72
N PRO A 97 -3.29 2.59 9.95
CA PRO A 97 -3.29 3.43 11.16
C PRO A 97 -1.95 4.11 11.41
N PHE A 98 -0.84 3.42 11.14
CA PHE A 98 0.51 3.98 11.29
C PHE A 98 0.77 5.09 10.28
N GLY A 99 0.32 4.95 9.02
CA GLY A 99 0.38 5.97 7.98
C GLY A 99 -0.43 7.23 8.35
N ILE A 100 -1.61 7.07 8.95
CA ILE A 100 -2.41 8.19 9.46
C ILE A 100 -1.66 8.89 10.59
N GLY A 101 -1.05 8.15 11.52
CA GLY A 101 -0.22 8.69 12.59
C GLY A 101 0.94 9.51 12.04
N PHE A 102 1.66 8.93 11.06
CA PHE A 102 2.77 9.56 10.36
C PHE A 102 2.36 10.88 9.69
N ALA A 103 1.32 10.88 8.87
CA ALA A 103 0.83 12.08 8.20
C ALA A 103 0.41 13.19 9.20
N ASN A 104 -0.28 12.82 10.27
CA ASN A 104 -0.68 13.76 11.31
C ASN A 104 0.50 14.32 12.13
N ALA A 105 1.55 13.52 12.37
CA ALA A 105 2.75 13.99 13.05
C ALA A 105 3.45 15.09 12.24
N PHE A 106 3.57 14.91 10.92
CA PHE A 106 4.10 15.96 10.04
C PHE A 106 3.17 17.18 9.98
N ARG A 107 1.87 16.98 9.93
CA ARG A 107 0.92 18.10 9.99
C ARG A 107 1.07 18.91 11.30
N ARG A 108 1.23 18.24 12.45
CA ARG A 108 1.48 18.92 13.74
C ARG A 108 2.80 19.65 13.78
N LEU A 109 3.85 19.10 13.16
CA LEU A 109 5.13 19.78 13.01
C LEU A 109 4.96 21.11 12.24
N LEU A 110 4.19 21.11 11.13
CA LEU A 110 3.94 22.27 10.31
C LEU A 110 3.07 23.33 10.99
N VAL A 111 1.98 22.90 11.63
CA VAL A 111 0.94 23.82 12.16
C VAL A 111 1.23 24.21 13.61
N ALA A 112 1.55 23.24 14.46
CA ALA A 112 1.71 23.45 15.90
C ALA A 112 3.18 23.59 16.33
N LYS A 113 4.13 23.42 15.38
CA LYS A 113 5.58 23.42 15.65
C LYS A 113 6.02 22.43 16.77
N GLU A 114 5.27 21.35 16.91
CA GLU A 114 5.57 20.29 17.87
C GLU A 114 6.74 19.43 17.38
N ASN A 115 7.80 19.33 18.17
CA ASN A 115 9.05 18.65 17.78
C ASN A 115 9.07 17.14 18.10
N ASN A 116 8.01 16.58 18.68
CA ASN A 116 7.95 15.18 19.12
C ASN A 116 7.36 14.26 18.02
N LEU A 117 7.97 14.28 16.82
CA LEU A 117 7.50 13.52 15.67
C LEU A 117 7.30 12.02 15.96
N MET A 118 8.27 11.38 16.59
CA MET A 118 8.22 9.94 16.83
C MET A 118 7.10 9.56 17.80
N TYR A 119 7.00 10.27 18.93
CA TYR A 119 5.93 10.07 19.90
C TYR A 119 4.55 10.35 19.27
N ASN A 120 4.41 11.45 18.54
CA ASN A 120 3.16 11.82 17.90
C ASN A 120 2.75 10.80 16.83
N THR A 121 3.70 10.25 16.06
CA THR A 121 3.41 9.21 15.06
C THR A 121 2.81 7.97 15.71
N VAL A 122 3.45 7.44 16.74
CA VAL A 122 3.01 6.22 17.43
C VAL A 122 1.72 6.48 18.22
N HIS A 123 1.70 7.54 19.02
CA HIS A 123 0.54 7.87 19.86
C HIS A 123 -0.71 8.11 19.00
N ILE A 124 -0.60 8.88 17.92
CA ILE A 124 -1.73 9.13 17.02
C ILE A 124 -2.11 7.86 16.26
N ALA A 125 -1.15 7.03 15.84
CA ALA A 125 -1.45 5.78 15.16
C ALA A 125 -2.39 4.89 15.99
N PHE A 126 -2.09 4.74 17.28
CA PHE A 126 -2.81 3.83 18.17
C PHE A 126 -3.93 4.52 18.97
N SER A 127 -3.97 5.85 19.04
CA SER A 127 -5.11 6.56 19.63
C SER A 127 -6.37 6.34 18.78
N ASN A 128 -7.47 5.96 19.41
CA ASN A 128 -8.74 5.64 18.73
C ASN A 128 -8.56 4.62 17.58
N TYR A 129 -7.71 3.61 17.78
CA TYR A 129 -7.35 2.60 16.81
C TYR A 129 -8.56 2.00 16.07
N TRP A 130 -9.56 1.57 16.82
CA TRP A 130 -10.76 0.95 16.25
C TRP A 130 -11.55 1.87 15.31
N HIS A 131 -11.57 3.17 15.57
CA HIS A 131 -12.23 4.13 14.65
C HIS A 131 -11.49 4.22 13.32
N LYS A 132 -10.15 4.19 13.35
CA LYS A 132 -9.33 4.22 12.13
C LYS A 132 -9.46 2.93 11.34
N VAL A 133 -9.42 1.79 12.00
CA VAL A 133 -9.61 0.48 11.36
C VAL A 133 -11.00 0.36 10.74
N ARG A 134 -12.05 0.77 11.46
CA ARG A 134 -13.41 0.80 10.90
C ARG A 134 -13.52 1.71 9.69
N GLY A 135 -12.93 2.91 9.75
CA GLY A 135 -12.87 3.84 8.62
C GLY A 135 -12.15 3.25 7.41
N ALA A 136 -11.02 2.57 7.64
CA ALA A 136 -10.26 1.88 6.61
C ALA A 136 -11.05 0.74 5.96
N LEU A 137 -11.68 -0.12 6.77
CA LEU A 137 -12.53 -1.21 6.28
C LEU A 137 -13.71 -0.67 5.46
N LEU A 138 -14.36 0.39 5.94
CA LEU A 138 -15.47 1.02 5.24
C LEU A 138 -15.01 1.60 3.89
N MET A 139 -13.83 2.20 3.84
CA MET A 139 -13.21 2.69 2.61
C MET A 139 -12.93 1.55 1.61
N VAL A 140 -12.37 0.43 2.08
CA VAL A 140 -12.10 -0.75 1.23
C VAL A 140 -13.41 -1.33 0.68
N ILE A 141 -14.43 -1.47 1.52
CA ILE A 141 -15.77 -1.94 1.09
C ILE A 141 -16.35 -0.99 0.05
N PHE A 142 -16.24 0.32 0.28
CA PHE A 142 -16.76 1.32 -0.64
C PHE A 142 -16.04 1.28 -2.00
N ILE A 143 -14.71 1.15 -1.99
CA ILE A 143 -13.92 0.99 -3.22
C ILE A 143 -14.31 -0.30 -3.95
N ALA A 144 -14.47 -1.41 -3.24
CA ALA A 144 -14.91 -2.69 -3.82
C ALA A 144 -16.30 -2.57 -4.46
N LEU A 145 -17.23 -1.88 -3.79
CA LEU A 145 -18.58 -1.64 -4.28
C LEU A 145 -18.57 -0.78 -5.55
N TRP A 146 -17.76 0.27 -5.58
CA TRP A 146 -17.56 1.12 -6.77
C TRP A 146 -16.91 0.35 -7.92
N SER A 147 -15.92 -0.47 -7.62
CA SER A 147 -15.28 -1.33 -8.63
C SER A 147 -16.29 -2.28 -9.26
N LEU A 148 -17.18 -2.86 -8.45
CA LEU A 148 -18.25 -3.74 -8.93
C LEU A 148 -19.27 -2.99 -9.79
N LEU A 149 -19.59 -1.74 -9.44
CA LEU A 149 -20.49 -0.90 -10.23
C LEU A 149 -19.92 -0.58 -11.62
N PHE A 150 -18.60 -0.39 -11.75
CA PHE A 150 -17.94 -0.18 -13.05
C PHE A 150 -17.80 -1.46 -13.87
N LEU A 151 -17.76 -2.63 -13.23
CA LEU A 151 -17.67 -3.93 -13.90
C LEU A 151 -18.93 -4.24 -14.71
N ILE A 152 -20.12 -3.90 -14.19
CA ILE A 152 -21.41 -4.20 -14.83
C ILE A 152 -21.54 -3.52 -16.22
N PRO A 153 -21.31 -2.21 -16.39
CA PRO A 153 -21.36 -1.57 -17.69
C PRO A 153 -20.29 -2.11 -18.67
N GLY A 154 -19.10 -2.49 -18.14
CA GLY A 154 -18.04 -3.10 -18.96
C GLY A 154 -18.45 -4.44 -19.55
N ILE A 155 -19.09 -5.29 -18.77
CA ILE A 155 -19.62 -6.59 -19.26
C ILE A 155 -20.74 -6.38 -20.25
N VAL A 156 -21.72 -5.51 -19.95
CA VAL A 156 -22.84 -5.23 -20.86
C VAL A 156 -22.34 -4.71 -22.21
N LYS A 157 -21.34 -3.84 -22.21
CA LYS A 157 -20.76 -3.31 -23.45
C LYS A 157 -19.92 -4.33 -24.22
N ALA A 158 -19.34 -5.32 -23.56
CA ALA A 158 -18.59 -6.39 -24.20
C ALA A 158 -19.49 -7.40 -24.92
N TYR A 159 -20.76 -7.50 -24.54
CA TYR A 159 -21.76 -8.40 -25.13
C TYR A 159 -22.72 -7.68 -26.09
N SER A 160 -22.62 -6.38 -26.27
CA SER A 160 -23.38 -5.56 -27.20
C SER A 160 -22.59 -5.26 -28.46
#